data_3ffeadd878bf4d3a1ea0f6e0a1861a0c
#
_entry.id   3ffeadd878bf4d3a1ea0f6e0a1861a0c
#
_cell.length_a   1.000
_cell.length_b   1.000
_cell.length_c   1.000
_cell.angle_alpha   90.00
_cell.angle_beta   90.00
_cell.angle_gamma   90.00
#
_symmetry.space_group_name_H-M   'P 1'
#
loop_
_entity.id
_entity.type
_entity.pdbx_description
1 polymer ?
#
loop_
_entity_poly.entity_id
_entity_poly.type
_entity_poly.pdbx_seq_one_letter_code
_entity_poly.pdbx_strand_id
1 'polypeptide(L)'
;YFSSRWLSPRLMDFFEKNAGVSLRIEPVNSIADLKTKDVDLAIMWGVGEWKEYESRLLLRLPSVPTANATLAKKVESLGIEAAVRQVPLLGDSSGDTGWRAWHEAAGLPYLPSKSSLVIPDSNSRVQAVIDGQGIALWDDLVAPEIKSGQLVKLTDRKLDTSGYYL
;
A
#
# COMPACT_ATOMS: atom_id res chain seq x y z
N TYR A 1 -4.88 1.25 7.38
CA TYR A 1 -4.79 0.18 6.38
C TYR A 1 -4.27 -1.12 6.99
N PHE A 2 -3.01 -1.17 7.46
CA PHE A 2 -2.43 -2.35 8.11
C PHE A 2 -3.25 -2.79 9.33
N SER A 3 -3.59 -1.85 10.20
CA SER A 3 -4.35 -2.14 11.43
C SER A 3 -5.70 -2.79 11.13
N SER A 4 -6.42 -2.32 10.13
CA SER A 4 -7.75 -2.84 9.79
C SER A 4 -7.69 -4.17 9.06
N ARG A 5 -6.67 -4.41 8.22
CA ARG A 5 -6.61 -5.56 7.32
C ARG A 5 -5.79 -6.73 7.85
N TRP A 6 -4.72 -6.43 8.56
CA TRP A 6 -3.83 -7.47 9.09
C TRP A 6 -3.96 -7.64 10.60
N LEU A 7 -3.94 -6.56 11.37
CA LEU A 7 -3.89 -6.62 12.83
C LEU A 7 -5.26 -6.97 13.43
N SER A 8 -6.30 -6.24 13.07
CA SER A 8 -7.65 -6.39 13.65
C SER A 8 -8.16 -7.83 13.62
N PRO A 9 -8.05 -8.60 12.52
CA PRO A 9 -8.52 -10.00 12.49
C PRO A 9 -7.78 -10.95 13.45
N ARG A 10 -6.63 -10.50 14.03
CA ARG A 10 -5.77 -11.30 14.91
C ARG A 10 -5.86 -10.90 16.38
N LEU A 11 -6.58 -9.82 16.69
CA LEU A 11 -6.62 -9.29 18.05
C LEU A 11 -7.29 -10.22 19.06
N MET A 12 -8.31 -10.97 18.65
CA MET A 12 -8.95 -11.92 19.56
C MET A 12 -7.99 -13.01 20.00
N ASP A 13 -7.29 -13.64 19.05
CA ASP A 13 -6.28 -14.66 19.36
C ASP A 13 -5.16 -14.12 20.25
N PHE A 14 -4.81 -12.84 20.07
CA PHE A 14 -3.82 -12.17 20.89
C PHE A 14 -4.31 -12.02 22.34
N PHE A 15 -5.52 -11.54 22.56
CA PHE A 15 -6.09 -11.34 23.89
C PHE A 15 -6.34 -12.65 24.62
N GLU A 16 -6.75 -13.71 23.92
CA GLU A 16 -6.88 -15.04 24.52
C GLU A 16 -5.56 -15.57 25.08
N LYS A 17 -4.45 -15.27 24.41
CA LYS A 17 -3.11 -15.70 24.83
C LYS A 17 -2.42 -14.76 25.82
N ASN A 18 -2.90 -13.53 25.93
CA ASN A 18 -2.27 -12.46 26.72
C ASN A 18 -3.30 -11.77 27.60
N ALA A 19 -3.86 -12.50 28.56
CA ALA A 19 -4.84 -11.97 29.50
C ALA A 19 -4.28 -10.79 30.30
N GLY A 20 -5.07 -9.74 30.44
CA GLY A 20 -4.70 -8.53 31.19
C GLY A 20 -3.93 -7.46 30.40
N VAL A 21 -3.61 -7.72 29.12
CA VAL A 21 -3.03 -6.69 28.23
C VAL A 21 -4.13 -5.77 27.72
N SER A 22 -3.88 -4.46 27.76
CA SER A 22 -4.71 -3.45 27.09
C SER A 22 -3.96 -2.88 25.91
N LEU A 23 -4.63 -2.74 24.77
CA LEU A 23 -4.05 -2.15 23.55
C LEU A 23 -4.77 -0.84 23.21
N ARG A 24 -3.98 0.19 22.91
CA ARG A 24 -4.43 1.42 22.27
C ARG A 24 -3.78 1.49 20.90
N ILE A 25 -4.57 1.55 19.85
CA ILE A 25 -4.09 1.60 18.46
C ILE A 25 -4.33 3.00 17.92
N GLU A 26 -3.27 3.69 17.59
CA GLU A 26 -3.31 5.04 17.03
C GLU A 26 -2.73 5.09 15.63
N PRO A 27 -3.32 5.88 14.72
CA PRO A 27 -2.74 6.08 13.41
C PRO A 27 -1.45 6.89 13.52
N VAL A 28 -0.42 6.43 12.81
CA VAL A 28 0.87 7.08 12.63
C VAL A 28 1.10 7.23 11.13
N ASN A 29 1.32 8.44 10.65
CA ASN A 29 1.49 8.74 9.23
C ASN A 29 2.94 9.08 8.87
N SER A 30 3.75 9.41 9.86
CA SER A 30 5.16 9.78 9.67
C SER A 30 6.02 9.42 10.88
N ILE A 31 7.33 9.35 10.67
CA ILE A 31 8.29 9.22 11.78
C ILE A 31 8.23 10.40 12.75
N ALA A 32 7.90 11.59 12.27
CA ALA A 32 7.75 12.75 13.14
C ALA A 32 6.59 12.58 14.14
N ASP A 33 5.55 11.84 13.80
CA ASP A 33 4.45 11.56 14.71
C ASP A 33 4.91 10.74 15.92
N LEU A 34 5.89 9.85 15.75
CA LEU A 34 6.41 9.01 16.83
C LEU A 34 7.09 9.83 17.93
N LYS A 35 7.68 10.99 17.58
CA LYS A 35 8.35 11.87 18.54
C LYS A 35 7.37 12.58 19.48
N THR A 36 6.12 12.69 19.08
CA THR A 36 5.10 13.44 19.81
C THR A 36 4.04 12.55 20.44
N LYS A 37 4.00 11.27 20.09
CA LYS A 37 3.04 10.30 20.60
C LYS A 37 3.71 9.40 21.63
N ASP A 38 2.97 9.11 22.70
CA ASP A 38 3.36 8.13 23.71
C ASP A 38 2.94 6.74 23.22
N VAL A 39 3.83 6.08 22.48
CA VAL A 39 3.61 4.74 21.88
C VAL A 39 4.77 3.83 22.25
N ASP A 40 4.47 2.59 22.64
CA ASP A 40 5.46 1.58 22.98
C ASP A 40 6.07 0.94 21.71
N LEU A 41 5.25 0.76 20.67
CA LEU A 41 5.61 0.14 19.41
C LEU A 41 4.95 0.85 18.25
N ALA A 42 5.63 0.87 17.10
CA ALA A 42 5.05 1.37 15.86
C ALA A 42 5.22 0.35 14.72
N ILE A 43 4.20 0.24 13.89
CA ILE A 43 4.28 -0.52 12.64
C ILE A 43 4.26 0.45 11.48
N MET A 44 5.37 0.51 10.76
CA MET A 44 5.59 1.45 9.66
C MET A 44 5.83 0.71 8.35
N TRP A 45 5.29 1.27 7.27
CA TRP A 45 5.65 0.84 5.92
C TRP A 45 6.89 1.59 5.43
N GLY A 46 7.82 0.88 4.80
CA GLY A 46 9.01 1.47 4.23
C GLY A 46 10.11 0.46 3.95
N VAL A 47 11.35 0.96 3.87
CA VAL A 47 12.54 0.13 3.60
C VAL A 47 13.26 -0.31 4.88
N GLY A 48 12.80 0.14 6.06
CA GLY A 48 13.38 -0.24 7.35
C GLY A 48 14.60 0.58 7.79
N GLU A 49 14.91 1.67 7.09
CA GLU A 49 16.08 2.50 7.36
C GLU A 49 15.70 3.79 8.12
N TRP A 50 15.34 3.65 9.39
CA TRP A 50 15.06 4.78 10.29
C TRP A 50 16.17 4.92 11.34
N LYS A 51 17.13 5.81 11.10
CA LYS A 51 18.36 5.99 11.90
C LYS A 51 18.14 6.20 13.40
N GLU A 52 16.98 6.72 13.80
CA GLU A 52 16.67 7.05 15.20
C GLU A 52 15.93 5.94 15.92
N TYR A 53 15.55 4.85 15.22
CA TYR A 53 14.74 3.76 15.75
C TYR A 53 15.33 2.42 15.37
N GLU A 54 15.29 1.49 16.30
CA GLU A 54 15.50 0.08 15.99
C GLU A 54 14.31 -0.43 15.19
N SER A 55 14.55 -1.08 14.07
CA SER A 55 13.49 -1.59 13.22
C SER A 55 13.71 -3.06 12.87
N ARG A 56 12.64 -3.83 12.92
CA ARG A 56 12.63 -5.24 12.58
C ARG A 56 11.56 -5.51 11.52
N LEU A 57 11.96 -6.18 10.44
CA LEU A 57 10.98 -6.59 9.41
C LEU A 57 9.94 -7.52 10.02
N LEU A 58 8.68 -7.09 9.98
CA LEU A 58 7.53 -7.85 10.42
C LEU A 58 6.94 -8.65 9.26
N LEU A 59 6.74 -7.99 8.11
CA LEU A 59 6.06 -8.59 6.98
C LEU A 59 6.50 -7.93 5.67
N ARG A 60 7.00 -8.73 4.72
CA ARG A 60 7.27 -8.27 3.37
C ARG A 60 6.12 -8.64 2.46
N LEU A 61 5.49 -7.63 1.89
CA LEU A 61 4.37 -7.81 0.97
C LEU A 61 4.66 -7.00 -0.31
N PRO A 62 5.09 -7.67 -1.37
CA PRO A 62 5.32 -6.99 -2.65
C PRO A 62 4.05 -6.35 -3.17
N SER A 63 4.17 -5.14 -3.72
CA SER A 63 3.05 -4.43 -4.31
C SER A 63 3.08 -4.46 -5.83
N VAL A 64 1.90 -4.46 -6.43
CA VAL A 64 1.68 -4.48 -7.88
C VAL A 64 0.64 -3.44 -8.28
N PRO A 65 0.70 -2.92 -9.52
CA PRO A 65 -0.38 -2.13 -10.10
C PRO A 65 -1.70 -2.87 -10.06
N THR A 66 -2.72 -2.22 -9.52
CA THR A 66 -4.04 -2.81 -9.30
C THR A 66 -5.13 -1.80 -9.68
N ALA A 67 -6.19 -2.25 -10.31
CA ALA A 67 -7.33 -1.45 -10.73
C ALA A 67 -8.64 -2.22 -10.52
N ASN A 68 -9.79 -1.54 -10.72
CA ASN A 68 -11.06 -2.25 -10.79
C ASN A 68 -11.20 -3.03 -12.13
N ALA A 69 -12.18 -3.92 -12.21
CA ALA A 69 -12.37 -4.80 -13.36
C ALA A 69 -12.60 -4.06 -14.69
N THR A 70 -13.27 -2.91 -14.65
CA THR A 70 -13.52 -2.10 -15.86
C THR A 70 -12.24 -1.48 -16.40
N LEU A 71 -11.44 -0.91 -15.52
CA LEU A 71 -10.17 -0.30 -15.89
C LEU A 71 -9.12 -1.36 -16.26
N ALA A 72 -9.16 -2.52 -15.63
CA ALA A 72 -8.28 -3.66 -15.97
C ALA A 72 -8.45 -4.10 -17.43
N LYS A 73 -9.68 -4.17 -17.96
CA LYS A 73 -9.92 -4.46 -19.39
C LYS A 73 -9.30 -3.40 -20.31
N LYS A 74 -9.36 -2.13 -19.92
CA LYS A 74 -8.72 -1.06 -20.68
C LYS A 74 -7.19 -1.21 -20.65
N VAL A 75 -6.62 -1.55 -19.49
CA VAL A 75 -5.17 -1.79 -19.34
C VAL A 75 -4.74 -2.98 -20.17
N GLU A 76 -5.51 -4.07 -20.18
CA GLU A 76 -5.24 -5.25 -21.00
C GLU A 76 -5.14 -4.90 -22.49
N SER A 77 -6.06 -4.07 -23.00
CA SER A 77 -6.05 -3.63 -24.40
C SER A 77 -4.91 -2.69 -24.76
N LEU A 78 -4.45 -1.85 -23.83
CA LEU A 78 -3.37 -0.89 -24.05
C LEU A 78 -1.97 -1.48 -23.79
N GLY A 79 -1.89 -2.51 -22.96
CA GLY A 79 -0.67 -2.95 -22.32
C GLY A 79 -0.30 -2.05 -21.12
N ILE A 80 0.36 -2.64 -20.12
CA ILE A 80 0.65 -1.95 -18.84
C ILE A 80 1.50 -0.70 -19.04
N GLU A 81 2.49 -0.74 -19.94
CA GLU A 81 3.38 0.39 -20.21
C GLU A 81 2.65 1.61 -20.75
N ALA A 82 1.72 1.43 -21.69
CA ALA A 82 0.92 2.51 -22.22
C ALA A 82 -0.14 2.99 -21.23
N ALA A 83 -0.72 2.07 -20.46
CA ALA A 83 -1.77 2.37 -19.50
C ALA A 83 -1.28 3.26 -18.35
N VAL A 84 -0.10 3.01 -17.78
CA VAL A 84 0.45 3.83 -16.67
C VAL A 84 0.77 5.27 -17.09
N ARG A 85 0.81 5.55 -18.41
CA ARG A 85 0.97 6.91 -18.96
C ARG A 85 -0.35 7.64 -19.24
N GLN A 86 -1.43 6.88 -19.43
CA GLN A 86 -2.71 7.40 -19.92
C GLN A 86 -3.82 7.39 -18.87
N VAL A 87 -3.66 6.57 -17.84
CA VAL A 87 -4.64 6.41 -16.76
C VAL A 87 -4.13 7.13 -15.52
N PRO A 88 -5.00 7.76 -14.72
CA PRO A 88 -4.59 8.38 -13.47
C PRO A 88 -3.87 7.37 -12.56
N LEU A 89 -2.72 7.76 -12.03
CA LEU A 89 -1.99 7.01 -11.03
C LEU A 89 -2.30 7.61 -9.65
N LEU A 90 -2.75 6.75 -8.74
CA LEU A 90 -3.04 7.12 -7.36
C LEU A 90 -1.81 6.87 -6.50
N GLY A 91 -1.41 7.89 -5.74
CA GLY A 91 -0.30 7.84 -4.80
C GLY A 91 -0.71 8.28 -3.39
N ASP A 92 0.19 8.12 -2.44
CA ASP A 92 0.02 8.56 -1.04
C ASP A 92 0.66 9.93 -0.78
N SER A 93 1.56 10.35 -1.65
CA SER A 93 2.31 11.60 -1.55
C SER A 93 2.51 12.23 -2.93
N SER A 94 2.81 13.52 -2.95
CA SER A 94 3.05 14.29 -4.17
C SER A 94 4.35 13.94 -4.92
N GLY A 95 5.20 13.10 -4.33
CA GLY A 95 6.52 12.77 -4.90
C GLY A 95 6.55 11.59 -5.86
N ASP A 96 5.44 10.88 -6.06
CA ASP A 96 5.35 9.66 -6.88
C ASP A 96 6.43 8.60 -6.59
N THR A 97 6.97 8.59 -5.38
CA THR A 97 8.12 7.76 -5.01
C THR A 97 7.84 6.27 -5.21
N GLY A 98 6.64 5.80 -4.83
CA GLY A 98 6.23 4.42 -5.03
C GLY A 98 6.15 4.05 -6.50
N TRP A 99 5.59 4.92 -7.32
CA TRP A 99 5.49 4.68 -8.77
C TRP A 99 6.85 4.73 -9.46
N ARG A 100 7.75 5.62 -9.05
CA ARG A 100 9.13 5.65 -9.57
C ARG A 100 9.85 4.35 -9.25
N ALA A 101 9.79 3.91 -8.00
CA ALA A 101 10.41 2.67 -7.56
C ALA A 101 9.82 1.44 -8.28
N TRP A 102 8.50 1.41 -8.53
CA TRP A 102 7.90 0.33 -9.29
C TRP A 102 8.35 0.32 -10.76
N HIS A 103 8.42 1.48 -11.43
CA HIS A 103 8.91 1.55 -12.81
C HIS A 103 10.34 1.05 -12.91
N GLU A 104 11.21 1.44 -11.97
CA GLU A 104 12.58 0.96 -11.91
C GLU A 104 12.63 -0.56 -11.73
N ALA A 105 11.90 -1.10 -10.75
CA ALA A 105 11.82 -2.54 -10.50
C ALA A 105 11.22 -3.32 -11.69
N ALA A 106 10.29 -2.69 -12.42
CA ALA A 106 9.68 -3.28 -13.62
C ALA A 106 10.53 -3.16 -14.89
N GLY A 107 11.68 -2.46 -14.84
CA GLY A 107 12.51 -2.17 -16.00
C GLY A 107 11.83 -1.26 -17.03
N LEU A 108 10.96 -0.35 -16.56
CA LEU A 108 10.23 0.59 -17.40
C LEU A 108 10.73 2.02 -17.18
N PRO A 109 10.81 2.84 -18.25
CA PRO A 109 11.14 4.25 -18.07
C PRO A 109 10.01 4.94 -17.31
N TYR A 110 10.34 5.63 -16.22
CA TYR A 110 9.38 6.43 -15.50
C TYR A 110 9.10 7.71 -16.30
N LEU A 111 7.83 7.89 -16.65
CA LEU A 111 7.29 9.14 -17.17
C LEU A 111 6.11 9.54 -16.30
N PRO A 112 6.06 10.77 -15.79
CA PRO A 112 4.92 11.24 -15.01
C PRO A 112 3.61 11.00 -15.76
N SER A 113 2.61 10.47 -15.07
CA SER A 113 1.26 10.36 -15.63
C SER A 113 0.72 11.76 -15.95
N LYS A 114 -0.10 11.85 -17.00
CA LYS A 114 -0.81 13.10 -17.34
C LYS A 114 -1.79 13.52 -16.25
N SER A 115 -2.22 12.58 -15.42
CA SER A 115 -3.12 12.81 -14.30
C SER A 115 -2.65 11.98 -13.10
N SER A 116 -2.50 12.63 -11.96
CA SER A 116 -2.21 11.97 -10.69
C SER A 116 -3.25 12.40 -9.66
N LEU A 117 -3.57 11.50 -8.77
CA LEU A 117 -4.47 11.75 -7.63
C LEU A 117 -3.75 11.32 -6.35
N VAL A 118 -3.58 12.26 -5.43
CA VAL A 118 -2.93 11.99 -4.14
C VAL A 118 -3.99 11.77 -3.08
N ILE A 119 -4.01 10.58 -2.51
CA ILE A 119 -4.89 10.19 -1.41
C ILE A 119 -4.01 9.55 -0.32
N PRO A 120 -3.61 10.29 0.71
CA PRO A 120 -2.71 9.80 1.76
C PRO A 120 -3.29 8.62 2.54
N ASP A 121 -4.59 8.66 2.88
CA ASP A 121 -5.25 7.55 3.56
C ASP A 121 -5.40 6.34 2.64
N SER A 122 -4.77 5.23 3.02
CA SER A 122 -4.73 4.02 2.19
C SER A 122 -6.08 3.34 2.04
N ASN A 123 -6.98 3.39 3.04
CA ASN A 123 -8.31 2.79 2.91
C ASN A 123 -9.16 3.59 1.92
N SER A 124 -9.13 4.92 2.00
CA SER A 124 -9.78 5.80 1.02
C SER A 124 -9.20 5.61 -0.38
N ARG A 125 -7.88 5.39 -0.50
CA ARG A 125 -7.24 5.13 -1.80
C ARG A 125 -7.64 3.76 -2.37
N VAL A 126 -7.81 2.71 -1.55
CA VAL A 126 -8.39 1.43 -2.00
C VAL A 126 -9.78 1.65 -2.56
N GLN A 127 -10.64 2.39 -1.84
CA GLN A 127 -12.00 2.68 -2.31
C GLN A 127 -11.98 3.45 -3.63
N ALA A 128 -11.13 4.45 -3.78
CA ALA A 128 -11.00 5.21 -5.02
C ALA A 128 -10.62 4.31 -6.22
N VAL A 129 -9.76 3.30 -6.02
CA VAL A 129 -9.43 2.33 -7.07
C VAL A 129 -10.63 1.45 -7.41
N ILE A 130 -11.38 0.99 -6.41
CA ILE A 130 -12.63 0.22 -6.61
C ILE A 130 -13.63 1.05 -7.43
N ASP A 131 -13.75 2.34 -7.13
CA ASP A 131 -14.63 3.29 -7.84
C ASP A 131 -14.10 3.67 -9.24
N GLY A 132 -12.96 3.13 -9.66
CA GLY A 132 -12.41 3.33 -11.00
C GLY A 132 -11.70 4.66 -11.23
N GLN A 133 -11.26 5.34 -10.16
CA GLN A 133 -10.58 6.63 -10.27
C GLN A 133 -9.14 6.52 -10.82
N GLY A 134 -8.59 5.31 -10.89
CA GLY A 134 -7.26 5.07 -11.46
C GLY A 134 -6.62 3.78 -10.99
N ILE A 135 -5.30 3.72 -11.15
CA ILE A 135 -4.45 2.58 -10.78
C ILE A 135 -3.66 2.95 -9.53
N ALA A 136 -3.56 2.04 -8.57
CA ALA A 136 -2.65 2.19 -7.42
C ALA A 136 -1.77 0.94 -7.24
N LEU A 137 -0.69 1.10 -6.48
CA LEU A 137 0.17 0.00 -6.05
C LEU A 137 -0.41 -0.59 -4.76
N TRP A 138 -0.75 -1.88 -4.80
CA TRP A 138 -1.27 -2.60 -3.64
C TRP A 138 -0.55 -3.92 -3.42
N ASP A 139 -0.40 -4.25 -2.15
CA ASP A 139 0.11 -5.52 -1.66
C ASP A 139 -1.03 -6.53 -1.44
N ASP A 140 -0.71 -7.70 -0.91
CA ASP A 140 -1.68 -8.78 -0.71
C ASP A 140 -2.69 -8.51 0.43
N LEU A 141 -2.63 -7.37 1.12
CA LEU A 141 -3.67 -6.97 2.07
C LEU A 141 -4.99 -6.56 1.39
N VAL A 142 -5.01 -6.39 0.06
CA VAL A 142 -6.24 -6.26 -0.74
C VAL A 142 -6.73 -7.60 -1.30
N ALA A 143 -6.25 -8.74 -0.78
CA ALA A 143 -6.69 -10.06 -1.24
C ALA A 143 -8.23 -10.28 -1.18
N PRO A 144 -8.97 -9.76 -0.18
CA PRO A 144 -10.43 -9.84 -0.17
C PRO A 144 -11.07 -9.18 -1.40
N GLU A 145 -10.61 -7.99 -1.78
CA GLU A 145 -11.12 -7.25 -2.94
C GLU A 145 -10.71 -7.92 -4.27
N ILE A 146 -9.54 -8.54 -4.33
CA ILE A 146 -9.14 -9.36 -5.48
C ILE A 146 -10.04 -10.59 -5.58
N LYS A 147 -10.26 -11.31 -4.47
CA LYS A 147 -11.10 -12.51 -4.43
C LYS A 147 -12.55 -12.22 -4.81
N SER A 148 -13.09 -11.07 -4.41
CA SER A 148 -14.45 -10.63 -4.75
C SER A 148 -14.57 -10.09 -6.18
N GLY A 149 -13.46 -9.89 -6.91
CA GLY A 149 -13.44 -9.30 -8.24
C GLY A 149 -13.58 -7.77 -8.28
N GLN A 150 -13.59 -7.10 -7.13
CA GLN A 150 -13.61 -5.64 -7.06
C GLN A 150 -12.30 -5.02 -7.56
N LEU A 151 -11.19 -5.72 -7.31
CA LEU A 151 -9.86 -5.34 -7.77
C LEU A 151 -9.21 -6.45 -8.60
N VAL A 152 -8.33 -6.06 -9.51
CA VAL A 152 -7.58 -6.93 -10.41
C VAL A 152 -6.12 -6.50 -10.42
N LYS A 153 -5.20 -7.44 -10.23
CA LYS A 153 -3.76 -7.22 -10.45
C LYS A 153 -3.50 -7.10 -11.94
N LEU A 154 -2.81 -6.06 -12.36
CA LEU A 154 -2.62 -5.72 -13.78
C LEU A 154 -1.37 -6.35 -14.40
N THR A 155 -0.44 -6.82 -13.57
CA THR A 155 0.83 -7.40 -13.98
C THR A 155 1.45 -8.20 -12.84
N ASP A 156 2.38 -9.12 -13.17
CA ASP A 156 3.20 -9.82 -12.19
C ASP A 156 4.50 -9.07 -11.81
N ARG A 157 4.75 -7.91 -12.44
CA ARG A 157 5.92 -7.07 -12.09
C ARG A 157 5.69 -6.41 -10.74
N LYS A 158 6.55 -6.76 -9.78
CA LYS A 158 6.38 -6.41 -8.36
C LYS A 158 7.37 -5.34 -7.93
N LEU A 159 6.94 -4.47 -7.02
CA LEU A 159 7.81 -3.67 -6.18
C LEU A 159 8.00 -4.43 -4.86
N ASP A 160 9.21 -4.92 -4.61
CA ASP A 160 9.56 -5.77 -3.46
C ASP A 160 10.72 -5.17 -2.62
N THR A 161 10.82 -3.86 -2.59
CA THR A 161 11.85 -3.15 -1.82
C THR A 161 11.38 -2.71 -0.45
N SER A 162 10.07 -2.75 -0.19
CA SER A 162 9.45 -2.24 1.03
C SER A 162 8.68 -3.32 1.78
N GLY A 163 8.41 -3.07 3.05
CA GLY A 163 7.66 -3.96 3.91
C GLY A 163 7.09 -3.23 5.12
N TYR A 164 6.40 -3.98 5.98
CA TYR A 164 5.99 -3.51 7.29
C TYR A 164 7.06 -3.85 8.31
N TYR A 165 7.48 -2.86 9.05
CA TYR A 165 8.50 -2.97 10.10
C TYR A 165 7.90 -2.58 11.44
N LEU A 166 8.33 -3.30 12.46
CA LEU A 166 8.09 -3.03 13.86
C LEU A 166 9.29 -2.30 14.44
#